data_52bada8817094dc2a10847ae35be7668
#
_entry.id   52bada8817094dc2a10847ae35be7668
#
_cell.length_a   1.000
_cell.length_b   1.000
_cell.length_c   1.000
_cell.angle_alpha   90.00
_cell.angle_beta   90.00
_cell.angle_gamma   90.00
#
_symmetry.space_group_name_H-M   'P 1'
#
loop_
_entity.id
_entity.type
_entity.pdbx_description
1 polymer ?
#
loop_
_entity_poly.entity_id
_entity_poly.type
_entity_poly.pdbx_seq_one_letter_code
_entity_poly.pdbx_strand_id
1 'polypeptide(L)'
;FMDPLWCELFNERNIPIDLMISPDIEIAKAIYSIIKIPGTSSVMPLYDKKLFLLSIRCVDACPLLKTPLEHIEMAAPGLKISPVSVVRNGKNFIPGADFTLESGDELYFLVEEDKIDDAIHNFGMDRPANEKILIFGGNLISQFLAKKLGRDDSITSCKIIDEDQNSARQLARTLDNATIIYGEMMSDVI
;
A
#
# COMPACT_ATOMS: atom_id res chain seq x y z
N PHE A 1 16.81 15.78 9.30
CA PHE A 1 15.66 15.87 10.23
C PHE A 1 15.28 14.53 10.88
N MET A 2 15.82 13.40 10.45
CA MET A 2 15.53 12.06 11.01
C MET A 2 16.65 11.51 11.90
N ASP A 3 17.69 12.31 12.17
CA ASP A 3 18.70 12.01 13.17
C ASP A 3 18.08 12.15 14.57
N PRO A 4 18.25 11.20 15.49
CA PRO A 4 17.77 11.28 16.86
C PRO A 4 18.10 12.61 17.56
N LEU A 5 19.26 13.20 17.27
CA LEU A 5 19.68 14.49 17.81
C LEU A 5 18.77 15.65 17.40
N TRP A 6 18.19 15.61 16.20
CA TRP A 6 17.24 16.63 15.74
C TRP A 6 15.86 16.45 16.36
N CYS A 7 15.44 15.19 16.62
CA CYS A 7 14.15 14.93 17.26
C CYS A 7 14.08 15.51 18.70
N GLU A 8 15.22 15.60 19.40
CA GLU A 8 15.29 16.20 20.73
C GLU A 8 15.10 17.73 20.72
N LEU A 9 15.37 18.37 19.58
CA LEU A 9 15.15 19.82 19.42
C LEU A 9 13.68 20.17 19.17
N PHE A 10 12.91 19.24 18.61
CA PHE A 10 11.51 19.43 18.28
C PHE A 10 10.61 18.96 19.43
N ASN A 11 10.48 19.79 20.45
CA ASN A 11 9.60 19.58 21.59
C ASN A 11 9.02 20.93 22.06
N GLU A 12 7.99 20.90 22.89
CA GLU A 12 7.29 22.07 23.38
C GLU A 12 8.20 23.14 24.06
N ARG A 13 9.37 22.71 24.56
CA ARG A 13 10.30 23.60 25.29
C ARG A 13 11.31 24.31 24.39
N ASN A 14 11.71 23.67 23.27
CA ASN A 14 12.74 24.20 22.39
C ASN A 14 12.14 24.83 21.13
N ILE A 15 11.62 23.99 20.23
CA ILE A 15 10.94 24.42 19.01
C ILE A 15 9.57 23.74 19.01
N PRO A 16 8.48 24.46 19.35
CA PRO A 16 7.14 23.88 19.41
C PRO A 16 6.69 23.49 17.99
N ILE A 17 6.56 22.20 17.75
CA ILE A 17 6.06 21.61 16.51
C ILE A 17 4.99 20.60 16.86
N ASP A 18 3.77 20.84 16.41
CA ASP A 18 2.63 19.96 16.66
C ASP A 18 2.72 18.67 15.81
N LEU A 19 3.19 18.82 14.56
CA LEU A 19 3.27 17.69 13.62
C LEU A 19 4.42 17.86 12.64
N MET A 20 5.27 16.84 12.52
CA MET A 20 6.31 16.75 11.50
C MET A 20 5.96 15.67 10.48
N ILE A 21 5.79 16.06 9.22
CA ILE A 21 5.50 15.14 8.11
C ILE A 21 6.76 14.98 7.27
N SER A 22 7.21 13.74 7.12
CA SER A 22 8.25 13.35 6.16
C SER A 22 7.59 12.64 4.98
N PRO A 23 7.61 13.23 3.77
CA PRO A 23 7.02 12.59 2.59
C PRO A 23 7.58 11.19 2.33
N ASP A 24 8.88 10.98 2.48
CA ASP A 24 9.51 9.67 2.26
C ASP A 24 8.97 8.58 3.19
N ILE A 25 8.72 8.94 4.45
CA ILE A 25 8.14 8.00 5.43
C ILE A 25 6.69 7.71 5.09
N GLU A 26 5.90 8.72 4.75
CA GLU A 26 4.49 8.53 4.43
C GLU A 26 4.32 7.70 3.15
N ILE A 27 5.15 7.92 2.13
CA ILE A 27 5.19 7.08 0.93
C ILE A 27 5.57 5.63 1.28
N ALA A 28 6.60 5.43 2.09
CA ALA A 28 7.00 4.09 2.53
C ALA A 28 5.90 3.37 3.32
N LYS A 29 5.15 4.10 4.17
CA LYS A 29 3.98 3.57 4.88
C LYS A 29 2.86 3.17 3.93
N ALA A 30 2.56 4.00 2.91
CA ALA A 30 1.53 3.73 1.92
C ALA A 30 1.88 2.47 1.10
N ILE A 31 3.12 2.36 0.60
CA ILE A 31 3.59 1.18 -0.11
C ILE A 31 3.49 -0.07 0.77
N TYR A 32 3.92 0.01 2.02
CA TYR A 32 3.82 -1.11 2.96
C TYR A 32 2.35 -1.57 3.15
N SER A 33 1.41 -0.63 3.26
CA SER A 33 -0.01 -0.96 3.41
C SER A 33 -0.56 -1.71 2.20
N ILE A 34 -0.16 -1.34 0.98
CA ILE A 34 -0.52 -2.05 -0.26
C ILE A 34 0.11 -3.45 -0.29
N ILE A 35 1.35 -3.61 0.16
CA ILE A 35 2.02 -4.91 0.26
C ILE A 35 1.25 -5.85 1.20
N LYS A 36 0.71 -5.32 2.30
CA LYS A 36 -0.04 -6.08 3.32
C LYS A 36 -1.44 -6.48 2.87
N ILE A 37 -2.04 -5.75 1.94
CA ILE A 37 -3.39 -6.04 1.42
C ILE A 37 -3.28 -6.22 -0.11
N PRO A 38 -2.83 -7.41 -0.58
CA PRO A 38 -2.69 -7.68 -2.00
C PRO A 38 -4.03 -7.54 -2.74
N GLY A 39 -3.98 -7.05 -3.99
CA GLY A 39 -5.18 -6.81 -4.78
C GLY A 39 -5.70 -5.36 -4.69
N THR A 40 -5.22 -4.57 -3.73
CA THR A 40 -5.55 -3.14 -3.64
C THR A 40 -4.61 -2.26 -4.45
N SER A 41 -5.09 -1.12 -4.93
CA SER A 41 -4.29 -0.07 -5.56
C SER A 41 -3.91 1.02 -4.54
N SER A 42 -4.74 1.21 -3.51
CA SER A 42 -4.49 2.15 -2.42
C SER A 42 -5.09 1.65 -1.12
N VAL A 43 -4.44 1.95 -0.01
CA VAL A 43 -4.86 1.59 1.35
C VAL A 43 -4.65 2.78 2.26
N MET A 44 -5.71 3.35 2.78
CA MET A 44 -5.66 4.48 3.71
C MET A 44 -6.41 4.11 4.99
N PRO A 45 -5.69 3.90 6.11
CA PRO A 45 -6.32 3.67 7.39
C PRO A 45 -6.96 4.98 7.90
N LEU A 46 -8.17 4.85 8.43
CA LEU A 46 -8.95 5.92 9.05
C LEU A 46 -9.34 5.49 10.47
N TYR A 47 -9.69 6.47 11.30
CA TYR A 47 -10.25 6.26 12.63
C TYR A 47 -9.51 5.16 13.44
N ASP A 48 -8.25 5.40 13.73
CA ASP A 48 -7.35 4.49 14.48
C ASP A 48 -7.31 3.06 13.91
N LYS A 49 -7.35 2.94 12.58
CA LYS A 49 -7.34 1.68 11.81
C LYS A 49 -8.58 0.80 11.98
N LYS A 50 -9.68 1.32 12.51
CA LYS A 50 -10.94 0.58 12.55
C LYS A 50 -11.68 0.61 11.23
N LEU A 51 -11.42 1.63 10.42
CA LEU A 51 -12.01 1.84 9.11
C LEU A 51 -10.90 2.07 8.09
N PHE A 52 -11.07 1.58 6.89
CA PHE A 52 -10.12 1.75 5.79
C PHE A 52 -10.83 2.31 4.57
N LEU A 53 -10.19 3.28 3.91
CA LEU A 53 -10.52 3.63 2.55
C LEU A 53 -9.56 2.83 1.64
N LEU A 54 -10.14 1.88 0.91
CA LEU A 54 -9.43 1.06 -0.05
C LEU A 54 -9.76 1.49 -1.47
N SER A 55 -8.83 1.29 -2.39
CA SER A 55 -9.16 1.26 -3.82
C SER A 55 -8.75 -0.08 -4.43
N ILE A 56 -9.60 -0.55 -5.34
CA ILE A 56 -9.36 -1.73 -6.16
C ILE A 56 -9.60 -1.39 -7.62
N ARG A 57 -8.84 -2.03 -8.51
CA ARG A 57 -9.07 -1.93 -9.94
C ARG A 57 -9.88 -3.13 -10.41
N CYS A 58 -11.09 -2.90 -10.90
CA CYS A 58 -11.94 -3.93 -11.44
C CYS A 58 -11.32 -4.54 -12.70
N VAL A 59 -11.13 -5.86 -12.69
CA VAL A 59 -10.64 -6.64 -13.84
C VAL A 59 -11.79 -7.45 -14.44
N ASP A 60 -11.64 -7.96 -15.66
CA ASP A 60 -12.69 -8.73 -16.35
C ASP A 60 -13.20 -9.93 -15.54
N ALA A 61 -12.37 -10.50 -14.69
CA ALA A 61 -12.72 -11.61 -13.80
C ALA A 61 -13.50 -11.22 -12.54
N CYS A 62 -13.75 -9.92 -12.31
CA CYS A 62 -14.46 -9.46 -11.12
C CYS A 62 -15.93 -9.91 -11.16
N PRO A 63 -16.41 -10.68 -10.16
CA PRO A 63 -17.78 -11.22 -10.14
C PRO A 63 -18.86 -10.15 -10.05
N LEU A 64 -18.53 -8.96 -9.54
CA LEU A 64 -19.47 -7.88 -9.27
C LEU A 64 -19.61 -6.89 -10.44
N LEU A 65 -18.96 -7.17 -11.59
CA LEU A 65 -19.15 -6.33 -12.79
C LEU A 65 -20.60 -6.37 -13.25
N LYS A 66 -21.07 -5.22 -13.74
CA LYS A 66 -22.44 -5.02 -14.27
C LYS A 66 -23.55 -5.25 -13.23
N THR A 67 -23.20 -5.45 -11.96
CA THR A 67 -24.16 -5.50 -10.86
C THR A 67 -24.41 -4.07 -10.35
N PRO A 68 -25.65 -3.58 -10.27
CA PRO A 68 -25.94 -2.30 -9.62
C PRO A 68 -25.45 -2.31 -8.17
N LEU A 69 -24.91 -1.19 -7.70
CA LEU A 69 -24.34 -1.11 -6.34
C LEU A 69 -25.36 -1.44 -5.25
N GLU A 70 -26.64 -1.09 -5.45
CA GLU A 70 -27.72 -1.47 -4.53
C GLU A 70 -27.97 -2.98 -4.41
N HIS A 71 -27.53 -3.76 -5.41
CA HIS A 71 -27.69 -5.20 -5.43
C HIS A 71 -26.42 -5.95 -5.04
N ILE A 72 -25.34 -5.25 -4.70
CA ILE A 72 -24.06 -5.89 -4.34
C ILE A 72 -24.21 -6.81 -3.14
N GLU A 73 -24.95 -6.42 -2.10
CA GLU A 73 -25.16 -7.27 -0.92
C GLU A 73 -25.95 -8.55 -1.26
N MET A 74 -26.83 -8.52 -2.26
CA MET A 74 -27.53 -9.72 -2.75
C MET A 74 -26.60 -10.62 -3.57
N ALA A 75 -25.71 -10.03 -4.38
CA ALA A 75 -24.75 -10.76 -5.19
C ALA A 75 -23.59 -11.35 -4.38
N ALA A 76 -23.21 -10.68 -3.29
CA ALA A 76 -22.14 -11.05 -2.38
C ALA A 76 -22.63 -10.92 -0.92
N PRO A 77 -23.38 -11.91 -0.40
CA PRO A 77 -23.93 -11.85 0.95
C PRO A 77 -22.82 -11.70 2.01
N GLY A 78 -22.97 -10.70 2.86
CA GLY A 78 -22.01 -10.37 3.92
C GLY A 78 -20.90 -9.37 3.50
N LEU A 79 -20.85 -8.98 2.25
CA LEU A 79 -19.99 -7.89 1.79
C LEU A 79 -20.51 -6.55 2.32
N LYS A 80 -19.81 -6.01 3.31
CA LYS A 80 -20.13 -4.71 3.91
C LYS A 80 -19.10 -3.68 3.47
N ILE A 81 -19.42 -2.96 2.41
CA ILE A 81 -18.62 -1.83 1.93
C ILE A 81 -19.51 -0.61 1.72
N SER A 82 -18.90 0.57 1.80
CA SER A 82 -19.55 1.81 1.40
C SER A 82 -18.79 2.42 0.21
N PRO A 83 -19.30 2.29 -1.03
CA PRO A 83 -18.71 2.93 -2.21
C PRO A 83 -18.64 4.43 -2.03
N VAL A 84 -17.48 5.03 -2.32
CA VAL A 84 -17.25 6.47 -2.18
C VAL A 84 -17.12 7.14 -3.54
N SER A 85 -16.33 6.51 -4.42
CA SER A 85 -16.01 7.09 -5.73
C SER A 85 -15.58 6.00 -6.70
N VAL A 86 -15.82 6.24 -7.99
CA VAL A 86 -15.33 5.41 -9.09
C VAL A 86 -14.55 6.27 -10.07
N VAL A 87 -13.36 5.86 -10.42
CA VAL A 87 -12.60 6.48 -11.51
C VAL A 87 -12.68 5.59 -12.75
N ARG A 88 -13.29 6.13 -13.81
CA ARG A 88 -13.44 5.48 -15.12
C ARG A 88 -12.84 6.37 -16.21
N ASN A 89 -11.89 5.86 -16.96
CA ASN A 89 -11.19 6.59 -18.03
C ASN A 89 -10.68 7.98 -17.58
N GLY A 90 -10.09 8.04 -16.37
CA GLY A 90 -9.56 9.28 -15.79
C GLY A 90 -10.61 10.29 -15.29
N LYS A 91 -11.89 9.94 -15.35
CA LYS A 91 -12.99 10.75 -14.81
C LYS A 91 -13.49 10.17 -13.51
N ASN A 92 -13.77 11.06 -12.55
CA ASN A 92 -14.27 10.69 -11.24
C ASN A 92 -15.80 10.78 -11.19
N PHE A 93 -16.44 9.75 -10.63
CA PHE A 93 -17.89 9.64 -10.45
C PHE A 93 -18.21 9.38 -8.99
N ILE A 94 -19.24 10.02 -8.48
CA ILE A 94 -19.88 9.65 -7.21
C ILE A 94 -20.95 8.63 -7.58
N PRO A 95 -20.80 7.35 -7.23
CA PRO A 95 -21.72 6.32 -7.70
C PRO A 95 -23.07 6.40 -6.97
N GLY A 96 -24.15 6.38 -7.73
CA GLY A 96 -25.50 6.19 -7.21
C GLY A 96 -25.82 4.71 -6.99
N ALA A 97 -27.01 4.43 -6.48
CA ALA A 97 -27.49 3.07 -6.19
C ALA A 97 -27.53 2.18 -7.45
N ASP A 98 -27.93 2.75 -8.56
CA ASP A 98 -28.05 2.11 -9.88
C ASP A 98 -26.74 2.03 -10.65
N PHE A 99 -25.65 2.59 -10.11
CA PHE A 99 -24.35 2.59 -10.77
C PHE A 99 -23.80 1.17 -10.91
N THR A 100 -23.31 0.83 -12.10
CA THR A 100 -22.68 -0.46 -12.38
C THR A 100 -21.19 -0.33 -12.63
N LEU A 101 -20.40 -1.25 -12.05
CA LEU A 101 -18.97 -1.31 -12.28
C LEU A 101 -18.66 -1.95 -13.63
N GLU A 102 -17.62 -1.44 -14.29
CA GLU A 102 -17.05 -1.98 -15.52
C GLU A 102 -15.59 -2.37 -15.33
N SER A 103 -15.08 -3.22 -16.22
CA SER A 103 -13.67 -3.55 -16.26
C SER A 103 -12.82 -2.31 -16.51
N GLY A 104 -11.75 -2.16 -15.74
CA GLY A 104 -10.87 -0.99 -15.77
C GLY A 104 -11.25 0.12 -14.80
N ASP A 105 -12.43 0.06 -14.17
CA ASP A 105 -12.82 1.00 -13.12
C ASP A 105 -11.90 0.87 -11.89
N GLU A 106 -11.60 1.98 -11.27
CA GLU A 106 -10.99 2.01 -9.95
C GLU A 106 -12.05 2.44 -8.93
N LEU A 107 -12.50 1.48 -8.13
CA LEU A 107 -13.50 1.69 -7.08
C LEU A 107 -12.83 2.05 -5.77
N TYR A 108 -13.22 3.18 -5.18
CA TYR A 108 -12.87 3.59 -3.83
C TYR A 108 -14.05 3.30 -2.90
N PHE A 109 -13.79 2.59 -1.80
CA PHE A 109 -14.83 2.23 -0.84
C PHE A 109 -14.30 2.21 0.59
N LEU A 110 -15.19 2.44 1.54
CA LEU A 110 -14.91 2.26 2.97
C LEU A 110 -15.25 0.83 3.39
N VAL A 111 -14.42 0.29 4.27
CA VAL A 111 -14.57 -1.06 4.82
C VAL A 111 -14.01 -1.11 6.24
N GLU A 112 -14.61 -1.89 7.13
CA GLU A 112 -14.08 -2.18 8.46
C GLU A 112 -12.88 -3.14 8.37
N GLU A 113 -11.95 -3.05 9.32
CA GLU A 113 -10.71 -3.83 9.31
C GLU A 113 -10.97 -5.35 9.19
N ASP A 114 -11.93 -5.88 9.95
CA ASP A 114 -12.29 -7.30 9.98
C ASP A 114 -13.04 -7.78 8.72
N LYS A 115 -13.38 -6.87 7.81
CA LYS A 115 -14.10 -7.13 6.54
C LYS A 115 -13.25 -6.93 5.29
N ILE A 116 -11.98 -6.59 5.45
CA ILE A 116 -11.08 -6.34 4.31
C ILE A 116 -10.93 -7.61 3.45
N ASP A 117 -10.63 -8.74 4.07
CA ASP A 117 -10.42 -10.00 3.35
C ASP A 117 -11.69 -10.45 2.62
N ASP A 118 -12.86 -10.34 3.28
CA ASP A 118 -14.15 -10.60 2.66
C ASP A 118 -14.38 -9.70 1.43
N ALA A 119 -14.02 -8.42 1.53
CA ALA A 119 -14.16 -7.49 0.42
C ALA A 119 -13.25 -7.86 -0.75
N ILE A 120 -11.96 -8.10 -0.51
CA ILE A 120 -11.00 -8.48 -1.54
C ILE A 120 -11.43 -9.78 -2.24
N HIS A 121 -11.88 -10.78 -1.46
CA HIS A 121 -12.40 -12.04 -1.98
C HIS A 121 -13.61 -11.84 -2.92
N ASN A 122 -14.60 -11.09 -2.49
CA ASN A 122 -15.83 -10.87 -3.28
C ASN A 122 -15.60 -10.08 -4.57
N PHE A 123 -14.55 -9.26 -4.63
CA PHE A 123 -14.13 -8.61 -5.87
C PHE A 123 -13.26 -9.52 -6.77
N GLY A 124 -13.00 -10.77 -6.37
CA GLY A 124 -12.16 -11.69 -7.12
C GLY A 124 -10.68 -11.30 -7.15
N MET A 125 -10.23 -10.56 -6.13
CA MET A 125 -8.86 -10.07 -6.02
C MET A 125 -7.99 -10.91 -5.07
N ASP A 126 -8.40 -12.16 -4.80
CA ASP A 126 -7.60 -13.07 -3.99
C ASP A 126 -6.21 -13.25 -4.57
N ARG A 127 -5.23 -12.81 -3.83
CA ARG A 127 -3.82 -13.00 -4.14
C ARG A 127 -3.11 -13.54 -2.91
N PRO A 128 -2.13 -14.44 -3.09
CA PRO A 128 -1.31 -14.88 -1.98
C PRO A 128 -0.63 -13.67 -1.32
N ALA A 129 -0.40 -13.76 -0.03
CA ALA A 129 0.34 -12.74 0.70
C ALA A 129 1.72 -12.52 0.07
N ASN A 130 2.16 -11.27 0.04
CA ASN A 130 3.50 -10.94 -0.45
C ASN A 130 4.52 -11.31 0.63
N GLU A 131 5.33 -12.31 0.37
CA GLU A 131 6.37 -12.79 1.29
C GLU A 131 7.78 -12.36 0.88
N LYS A 132 7.99 -12.10 -0.41
CA LYS A 132 9.29 -11.77 -0.99
C LYS A 132 9.20 -10.45 -1.73
N ILE A 133 9.98 -9.49 -1.28
CA ILE A 133 9.95 -8.12 -1.80
C ILE A 133 11.29 -7.81 -2.46
N LEU A 134 11.23 -7.29 -3.68
CA LEU A 134 12.37 -6.77 -4.41
C LEU A 134 12.16 -5.26 -4.63
N ILE A 135 13.14 -4.47 -4.23
CA ILE A 135 13.12 -3.00 -4.33
C ILE A 135 14.26 -2.58 -5.25
N PHE A 136 13.97 -1.69 -6.19
CA PHE A 136 14.99 -1.09 -7.06
C PHE A 136 15.27 0.35 -6.63
N GLY A 137 16.56 0.65 -6.42
CA GLY A 137 17.06 1.92 -5.93
C GLY A 137 17.07 2.01 -4.40
N GLY A 138 18.18 2.48 -3.84
CA GLY A 138 18.45 2.56 -2.41
C GLY A 138 18.14 3.92 -1.77
N ASN A 139 17.13 4.65 -2.26
CA ASN A 139 16.75 5.94 -1.73
C ASN A 139 16.16 5.87 -0.31
N LEU A 140 15.81 7.01 0.28
CA LEU A 140 15.23 7.07 1.64
C LEU A 140 13.94 6.29 1.77
N ILE A 141 13.07 6.32 0.76
CA ILE A 141 11.80 5.55 0.76
C ILE A 141 12.10 4.06 0.87
N SER A 142 13.04 3.55 0.06
CA SER A 142 13.49 2.15 0.08
C SER A 142 14.03 1.73 1.44
N GLN A 143 14.81 2.59 2.08
CA GLN A 143 15.38 2.34 3.40
C GLN A 143 14.30 2.26 4.48
N PHE A 144 13.34 3.19 4.50
CA PHE A 144 12.22 3.16 5.45
C PHE A 144 11.32 1.95 5.21
N LEU A 145 11.03 1.65 3.94
CA LEU A 145 10.23 0.49 3.58
C LEU A 145 10.91 -0.82 4.03
N ALA A 146 12.19 -1.00 3.73
CA ALA A 146 12.94 -2.18 4.13
C ALA A 146 12.99 -2.35 5.66
N LYS A 147 13.23 -1.28 6.42
CA LYS A 147 13.19 -1.32 7.89
C LYS A 147 11.83 -1.75 8.43
N LYS A 148 10.74 -1.34 7.75
CA LYS A 148 9.39 -1.71 8.14
C LYS A 148 9.08 -3.16 7.78
N LEU A 149 9.45 -3.60 6.58
CA LEU A 149 9.30 -4.99 6.11
C LEU A 149 10.08 -5.98 6.99
N GLY A 150 11.28 -5.63 7.43
CA GLY A 150 12.10 -6.50 8.28
C GLY A 150 11.60 -6.67 9.72
N ARG A 151 10.55 -5.96 10.11
CA ARG A 151 9.84 -6.12 11.39
C ARG A 151 8.54 -6.91 11.23
N ASP A 152 8.27 -7.36 10.03
CA ASP A 152 7.05 -8.08 9.68
C ASP A 152 7.37 -9.54 9.42
N ASP A 153 6.99 -10.41 10.33
CA ASP A 153 7.27 -11.85 10.28
C ASP A 153 6.66 -12.56 9.07
N SER A 154 5.69 -11.93 8.40
CA SER A 154 5.11 -12.46 7.15
C SER A 154 6.03 -12.27 5.94
N ILE A 155 7.02 -11.37 6.03
CA ILE A 155 7.96 -11.10 4.95
C ILE A 155 9.21 -11.95 5.12
N THR A 156 9.38 -12.95 4.28
CA THR A 156 10.50 -13.91 4.35
C THR A 156 11.77 -13.40 3.68
N SER A 157 11.66 -12.44 2.76
CA SER A 157 12.81 -11.89 2.04
C SER A 157 12.55 -10.46 1.58
N CYS A 158 13.49 -9.56 1.89
CA CYS A 158 13.56 -8.22 1.31
C CYS A 158 14.93 -8.05 0.64
N LYS A 159 14.93 -7.68 -0.64
CA LYS A 159 16.15 -7.40 -1.41
C LYS A 159 16.08 -6.00 -1.99
N ILE A 160 17.21 -5.28 -1.96
CA ILE A 160 17.36 -3.97 -2.61
C ILE A 160 18.47 -4.08 -3.63
N ILE A 161 18.18 -3.70 -4.88
CA ILE A 161 19.16 -3.59 -5.96
C ILE A 161 19.46 -2.12 -6.17
N ASP A 162 20.72 -1.74 -6.17
CA ASP A 162 21.19 -0.37 -6.40
C ASP A 162 22.33 -0.36 -7.42
N GLU A 163 22.25 0.56 -8.39
CA GLU A 163 23.25 0.75 -9.45
C GLU A 163 24.47 1.55 -8.97
N ASP A 164 24.36 2.29 -7.86
CA ASP A 164 25.46 3.00 -7.24
C ASP A 164 26.16 2.11 -6.19
N GLN A 165 27.41 1.78 -6.46
CA GLN A 165 28.21 0.93 -5.58
C GLN A 165 28.43 1.54 -4.18
N ASN A 166 28.54 2.88 -4.07
CA ASN A 166 28.75 3.55 -2.79
C ASN A 166 27.46 3.54 -1.98
N SER A 167 26.33 3.81 -2.63
CA SER A 167 25.00 3.69 -2.05
C SER A 167 24.76 2.26 -1.55
N ALA A 168 24.96 1.25 -2.38
CA ALA A 168 24.81 -0.15 -2.02
C ALA A 168 25.68 -0.55 -0.79
N ARG A 169 26.94 -0.09 -0.73
CA ARG A 169 27.82 -0.32 0.43
C ARG A 169 27.31 0.37 1.69
N GLN A 170 26.78 1.58 1.59
CA GLN A 170 26.22 2.31 2.72
C GLN A 170 24.96 1.63 3.23
N LEU A 171 24.06 1.22 2.33
CA LEU A 171 22.85 0.46 2.66
C LEU A 171 23.16 -0.83 3.39
N ALA A 172 24.14 -1.61 2.90
CA ALA A 172 24.55 -2.87 3.52
C ALA A 172 25.11 -2.69 4.94
N ARG A 173 25.56 -1.50 5.32
CA ARG A 173 26.01 -1.17 6.69
C ARG A 173 24.87 -0.72 7.60
N THR A 174 23.78 -0.24 7.04
CA THR A 174 22.69 0.42 7.79
C THR A 174 21.41 -0.40 7.86
N LEU A 175 21.29 -1.45 7.04
CA LEU A 175 20.11 -2.31 6.94
C LEU A 175 20.52 -3.77 7.21
N ASP A 176 20.21 -4.25 8.41
CA ASP A 176 20.49 -5.64 8.81
C ASP A 176 19.42 -6.64 8.33
N ASN A 177 18.28 -6.12 7.87
CA ASN A 177 17.07 -6.90 7.55
C ASN A 177 16.75 -6.96 6.06
N ALA A 178 17.70 -6.55 5.20
CA ALA A 178 17.54 -6.62 3.75
C ALA A 178 18.86 -7.08 3.10
N THR A 179 18.75 -7.86 2.05
CA THR A 179 19.89 -8.22 1.20
C THR A 179 20.14 -7.12 0.19
N ILE A 180 21.33 -6.52 0.20
CA ILE A 180 21.69 -5.47 -0.74
C ILE A 180 22.50 -6.07 -1.89
N ILE A 181 22.08 -5.76 -3.11
CA ILE A 181 22.71 -6.23 -4.34
C ILE A 181 23.17 -5.00 -5.14
N TYR A 182 24.46 -4.94 -5.46
CA TYR A 182 24.96 -3.98 -6.42
C TYR A 182 24.77 -4.53 -7.84
N GLY A 183 24.07 -3.83 -8.70
CA GLY A 183 23.81 -4.23 -10.07
C GLY A 183 22.80 -3.35 -10.79
N GLU A 184 22.76 -3.48 -12.11
CA GLU A 184 21.80 -2.79 -12.96
C GLU A 184 20.46 -3.54 -13.02
N MET A 185 19.35 -2.80 -13.08
CA MET A 185 18.00 -3.35 -13.12
C MET A 185 17.72 -4.21 -14.36
N MET A 186 18.43 -3.97 -15.46
CA MET A 186 18.23 -4.60 -16.76
C MET A 186 19.41 -5.50 -17.19
N SER A 187 20.28 -5.91 -16.27
CA SER A 187 21.35 -6.85 -16.63
C SER A 187 20.80 -8.28 -16.65
N ASP A 188 21.18 -9.05 -17.67
CA ASP A 188 20.77 -10.47 -17.87
C ASP A 188 21.28 -11.43 -16.77
N VAL A 189 21.77 -10.91 -15.66
CA VAL A 189 22.46 -11.65 -14.59
C VAL A 189 21.75 -11.51 -13.24
N ILE A 190 20.42 -11.46 -13.23
CA ILE A 190 19.67 -11.51 -11.97
C ILE A 190 18.99 -12.86 -11.79
#